data_7da362eaa095f746e33c085364149a32
#
_entry.id   7da362eaa095f746e33c085364149a32
#
_cell.length_a   1.000
_cell.length_b   1.000
_cell.length_c   1.000
_cell.angle_alpha   90.00
_cell.angle_beta   90.00
_cell.angle_gamma   90.00
#
_symmetry.space_group_name_H-M   'P 1'
#
loop_
_entity.id
_entity.type
_entity.pdbx_description
1 polymer ?
#
loop_
_entity_poly.entity_id
_entity_poly.type
_entity_poly.pdbx_seq_one_letter_code
_entity_poly.pdbx_strand_id
1 'polypeptide(L)'
;MIVDCHVHLSAFTPGHGYMSRTLLDSLPFRFMRWKFGLVGEDVNTERTLEELLARTVAEANPVNAAVVLAFDAVHDAAGKRDAARTHFEVGNDYVRDVTRKYPGLLYGASIHPYRRDAVQELERVARDGAVLIKWLPITQDIDPSDARCVPFYEALADLKIPLLSHTGWERTLPTANAHVADPALLTPALERGVTVIMAHCGTKSFYGESCHVDSFMRMAREWEHCYGDTSALNLPTRSYGWRRLLEDDVVRDKLVHGSDWPILPLPPLRRVGLTGALALLREKNWMKRDALVKQRLGLEGEYWTRAGRLLRRK
;
A
#
# COMPACT_ATOMS: atom_id res chain seq x y z
N MET A 1 -1.17 5.98 -18.59
CA MET A 1 -0.16 6.20 -17.52
C MET A 1 -0.09 4.91 -16.71
N ILE A 2 1.11 4.38 -16.50
CA ILE A 2 1.37 3.21 -15.65
C ILE A 2 1.68 3.74 -14.25
N VAL A 3 0.80 3.42 -13.30
CA VAL A 3 0.88 3.92 -11.92
C VAL A 3 1.20 2.76 -10.98
N ASP A 4 2.22 2.95 -10.13
CA ASP A 4 2.43 2.16 -8.93
C ASP A 4 1.51 2.71 -7.84
N CYS A 5 0.47 1.95 -7.46
CA CYS A 5 -0.53 2.44 -6.52
C CYS A 5 -0.14 2.28 -5.03
N HIS A 6 1.06 1.73 -4.74
CA HIS A 6 1.43 1.35 -3.39
C HIS A 6 2.91 1.62 -3.09
N VAL A 7 3.21 2.84 -2.62
CA VAL A 7 4.56 3.28 -2.30
C VAL A 7 4.58 4.00 -0.95
N HIS A 8 5.55 3.66 -0.11
CA HIS A 8 5.69 4.23 1.23
C HIS A 8 6.79 5.28 1.32
N LEU A 9 6.53 6.28 2.15
CA LEU A 9 7.51 7.26 2.61
C LEU A 9 7.56 7.20 4.14
N SER A 10 8.68 7.58 4.73
CA SER A 10 8.82 7.67 6.18
C SER A 10 9.00 9.13 6.59
N ALA A 11 8.47 9.48 7.76
CA ALA A 11 8.60 10.79 8.37
C ALA A 11 9.05 10.64 9.83
N PHE A 12 9.89 11.55 10.29
CA PHE A 12 10.53 11.49 11.60
C PHE A 12 10.33 12.78 12.41
N THR A 13 10.06 13.89 11.73
CA THR A 13 10.00 15.21 12.36
C THR A 13 8.58 15.56 12.77
N PRO A 14 8.41 16.31 13.88
CA PRO A 14 7.10 16.79 14.31
C PRO A 14 6.39 17.56 13.20
N GLY A 15 5.12 17.23 12.98
CA GLY A 15 4.31 17.82 11.91
C GLY A 15 4.37 17.07 10.58
N HIS A 16 5.44 16.28 10.32
CA HIS A 16 5.52 15.38 9.17
C HIS A 16 5.05 13.97 9.51
N GLY A 17 5.41 13.46 10.68
CA GLY A 17 5.01 12.14 11.14
C GLY A 17 5.72 11.70 12.40
N TYR A 18 5.70 10.40 12.63
CA TYR A 18 6.30 9.77 13.81
C TYR A 18 6.73 8.34 13.53
N MET A 19 7.86 7.94 14.07
CA MET A 19 8.32 6.57 14.10
C MET A 19 8.85 6.22 15.49
N SER A 20 8.33 5.14 16.09
CA SER A 20 8.77 4.70 17.41
C SER A 20 10.19 4.17 17.41
N ARG A 21 10.90 4.25 18.55
CA ARG A 21 12.23 3.65 18.71
C ARG A 21 12.24 2.15 18.41
N THR A 22 11.23 1.43 18.86
CA THR A 22 11.06 -0.01 18.58
C THR A 22 11.09 -0.29 17.07
N LEU A 23 10.46 0.56 16.28
CA LEU A 23 10.43 0.40 14.83
C LEU A 23 11.74 0.80 14.17
N LEU A 24 12.31 1.94 14.55
CA LEU A 24 13.61 2.43 14.06
C LEU A 24 14.75 1.43 14.29
N ASP A 25 14.74 0.74 15.43
CA ASP A 25 15.75 -0.24 15.82
C ASP A 25 15.48 -1.64 15.26
N SER A 26 14.34 -1.86 14.62
CA SER A 26 13.99 -3.15 14.00
C SER A 26 14.92 -3.51 12.83
N LEU A 27 15.16 -4.81 12.62
CA LEU A 27 16.03 -5.28 11.55
C LEU A 27 15.63 -4.79 10.15
N PRO A 28 14.33 -4.80 9.76
CA PRO A 28 13.92 -4.27 8.45
C PRO A 28 14.27 -2.80 8.26
N PHE A 29 14.00 -1.94 9.27
CA PHE A 29 14.30 -0.50 9.16
C PHE A 29 15.81 -0.22 9.21
N ARG A 30 16.57 -0.92 10.04
CA ARG A 30 18.05 -0.82 10.04
C ARG A 30 18.62 -1.19 8.67
N PHE A 31 18.13 -2.27 8.06
CA PHE A 31 18.55 -2.68 6.71
C PHE A 31 18.21 -1.61 5.67
N MET A 32 16.99 -1.04 5.70
CA MET A 32 16.59 0.00 4.75
C MET A 32 17.42 1.28 4.92
N ARG A 33 17.66 1.72 6.17
CA ARG A 33 18.54 2.87 6.45
C ARG A 33 19.93 2.65 5.90
N TRP A 34 20.54 1.49 6.19
CA TRP A 34 21.85 1.13 5.64
C TRP A 34 21.84 1.09 4.11
N LYS A 35 20.85 0.44 3.51
CA LYS A 35 20.73 0.28 2.06
C LYS A 35 20.61 1.60 1.31
N PHE A 36 19.91 2.55 1.88
CA PHE A 36 19.65 3.86 1.26
C PHE A 36 20.58 4.97 1.77
N GLY A 37 21.54 4.64 2.64
CA GLY A 37 22.48 5.62 3.18
C GLY A 37 21.82 6.69 4.06
N LEU A 38 20.71 6.35 4.73
CA LEU A 38 19.96 7.30 5.57
C LEU A 38 20.62 7.40 6.95
N VAL A 39 21.13 8.59 7.25
CA VAL A 39 21.78 8.89 8.54
C VAL A 39 20.97 9.94 9.28
N GLY A 40 20.63 9.66 10.55
CA GLY A 40 19.82 10.55 11.35
C GLY A 40 18.31 10.30 11.27
N GLU A 41 17.56 11.15 11.95
CA GLU A 41 16.08 11.11 12.09
C GLU A 41 15.56 12.55 12.04
N ASP A 42 16.02 13.30 11.06
CA ASP A 42 15.76 14.73 10.93
C ASP A 42 15.20 15.09 9.55
N VAL A 43 14.89 16.36 9.35
CA VAL A 43 14.36 16.88 8.08
C VAL A 43 15.32 16.67 6.89
N ASN A 44 16.64 16.56 7.13
CA ASN A 44 17.59 16.30 6.04
C ASN A 44 17.52 14.84 5.60
N THR A 45 17.33 13.92 6.54
CA THR A 45 17.08 12.50 6.24
C THR A 45 15.77 12.32 5.48
N GLU A 46 14.70 13.01 5.86
CA GLU A 46 13.42 13.02 5.14
C GLU A 46 13.61 13.52 3.71
N ARG A 47 14.29 14.65 3.52
CA ARG A 47 14.59 15.21 2.19
C ARG A 47 15.39 14.25 1.31
N THR A 48 16.37 13.57 1.90
CA THR A 48 17.18 12.56 1.18
C THR A 48 16.27 11.41 0.71
N LEU A 49 15.30 10.99 1.54
CA LEU A 49 14.36 9.93 1.20
C LEU A 49 13.36 10.38 0.13
N GLU A 50 12.86 11.62 0.20
CA GLU A 50 12.01 12.22 -0.83
C GLU A 50 12.71 12.25 -2.21
N GLU A 51 13.95 12.75 -2.25
CA GLU A 51 14.75 12.83 -3.48
C GLU A 51 15.09 11.45 -4.05
N LEU A 52 15.38 10.49 -3.17
CA LEU A 52 15.60 9.10 -3.54
C LEU A 52 14.33 8.50 -4.18
N LEU A 53 13.16 8.72 -3.56
CA LEU A 53 11.89 8.24 -4.10
C LEU A 53 11.59 8.88 -5.46
N ALA A 54 11.69 10.20 -5.56
CA ALA A 54 11.43 10.93 -6.80
C ALA A 54 12.32 10.43 -7.95
N ARG A 55 13.61 10.25 -7.70
CA ARG A 55 14.56 9.67 -8.67
C ARG A 55 14.20 8.22 -9.00
N THR A 56 13.84 7.42 -7.99
CA THR A 56 13.45 6.03 -8.20
C THR A 56 12.26 5.94 -9.16
N VAL A 57 11.23 6.77 -8.99
CA VAL A 57 10.06 6.80 -9.87
C VAL A 57 10.45 7.29 -11.27
N ALA A 58 11.24 8.36 -11.38
CA ALA A 58 11.69 8.90 -12.68
C ALA A 58 12.45 7.86 -13.52
N GLU A 59 13.18 6.95 -12.87
CA GLU A 59 13.99 5.90 -13.50
C GLU A 59 13.28 4.54 -13.60
N ALA A 60 12.02 4.43 -13.15
CA ALA A 60 11.31 3.14 -12.99
C ALA A 60 10.59 2.64 -14.26
N ASN A 61 10.90 3.16 -15.45
CA ASN A 61 10.22 2.71 -16.68
C ASN A 61 10.06 1.17 -16.69
N PRO A 62 8.81 0.63 -16.91
CA PRO A 62 7.66 1.31 -17.53
C PRO A 62 6.74 2.11 -16.56
N VAL A 63 7.00 2.09 -15.26
CA VAL A 63 6.22 2.88 -14.28
C VAL A 63 6.47 4.36 -14.52
N ASN A 64 5.40 5.17 -14.60
CA ASN A 64 5.49 6.60 -14.91
C ASN A 64 5.12 7.50 -13.73
N ALA A 65 4.40 6.95 -12.74
CA ALA A 65 3.98 7.63 -11.54
C ALA A 65 3.80 6.66 -10.39
N ALA A 66 3.86 7.17 -9.16
CA ALA A 66 3.66 6.38 -7.96
C ALA A 66 2.78 7.12 -6.95
N VAL A 67 1.85 6.39 -6.30
CA VAL A 67 1.05 6.93 -5.21
C VAL A 67 1.85 6.79 -3.91
N VAL A 68 2.24 7.93 -3.36
CA VAL A 68 2.89 8.01 -2.04
C VAL A 68 1.83 7.99 -0.95
N LEU A 69 1.94 7.04 -0.04
CA LEU A 69 0.92 6.76 0.95
C LEU A 69 1.23 7.46 2.28
N ALA A 70 0.31 8.27 2.76
CA ALA A 70 0.24 8.69 4.15
C ALA A 70 -0.13 7.49 5.06
N PHE A 71 0.05 7.67 6.37
CA PHE A 71 -0.28 6.66 7.36
C PHE A 71 -0.81 7.34 8.63
N ASP A 72 -2.10 7.20 8.90
CA ASP A 72 -2.73 7.80 10.07
C ASP A 72 -2.44 6.98 11.34
N ALA A 73 -2.45 7.65 12.48
CA ALA A 73 -2.24 7.07 13.79
C ALA A 73 -3.33 6.05 14.16
N VAL A 74 -3.05 5.24 15.18
CA VAL A 74 -4.07 4.45 15.88
C VAL A 74 -5.02 5.39 16.63
N HIS A 75 -6.33 5.13 16.57
CA HIS A 75 -7.34 5.87 17.34
C HIS A 75 -8.12 4.90 18.25
N ASP A 76 -8.43 5.38 19.44
CA ASP A 76 -9.24 4.64 20.41
C ASP A 76 -10.74 4.61 20.03
N ALA A 77 -11.52 3.91 20.82
CA ALA A 77 -12.97 3.82 20.62
C ALA A 77 -13.71 5.17 20.72
N ALA A 78 -13.10 6.18 21.37
CA ALA A 78 -13.65 7.53 21.47
C ALA A 78 -13.21 8.44 20.31
N GLY A 79 -12.45 7.91 19.35
CA GLY A 79 -11.93 8.64 18.20
C GLY A 79 -10.76 9.56 18.52
N LYS A 80 -10.07 9.32 19.64
CA LYS A 80 -8.88 10.08 20.03
C LYS A 80 -7.62 9.33 19.62
N ARG A 81 -6.62 10.07 19.12
CA ARG A 81 -5.29 9.52 18.77
C ARG A 81 -4.67 8.80 19.98
N ASP A 82 -4.31 7.54 19.80
CA ASP A 82 -3.62 6.71 20.78
C ASP A 82 -2.11 6.71 20.51
N ALA A 83 -1.40 7.61 21.18
CA ALA A 83 0.04 7.76 21.01
C ALA A 83 0.83 6.53 21.50
N ALA A 84 0.31 5.77 22.48
CA ALA A 84 1.00 4.60 23.04
C ALA A 84 1.01 3.42 22.06
N ARG A 85 -0.06 3.25 21.26
CA ARG A 85 -0.16 2.20 20.25
C ARG A 85 0.27 2.64 18.85
N THR A 86 0.53 3.93 18.65
CA THR A 86 1.02 4.44 17.35
C THR A 86 2.53 4.25 17.27
N HIS A 87 2.98 3.37 16.39
CA HIS A 87 4.40 3.11 16.13
C HIS A 87 4.92 3.79 14.86
N PHE A 88 4.00 4.09 13.93
CA PHE A 88 4.29 4.70 12.64
C PHE A 88 3.17 5.65 12.25
N GLU A 89 3.53 6.84 11.78
CA GLU A 89 2.61 7.85 11.29
C GLU A 89 3.30 8.68 10.21
N VAL A 90 2.60 8.94 9.11
CA VAL A 90 3.05 9.84 8.03
C VAL A 90 1.88 10.77 7.70
N GLY A 91 2.05 12.05 7.97
CA GLY A 91 0.98 13.04 7.89
C GLY A 91 0.47 13.27 6.46
N ASN A 92 -0.84 13.47 6.34
CA ASN A 92 -1.49 13.79 5.06
C ASN A 92 -0.91 15.04 4.42
N ASP A 93 -0.69 16.10 5.18
CA ASP A 93 -0.15 17.37 4.67
C ASP A 93 1.29 17.22 4.19
N TYR A 94 2.12 16.47 4.90
CA TYR A 94 3.48 16.18 4.47
C TYR A 94 3.50 15.44 3.13
N VAL A 95 2.73 14.36 2.99
CA VAL A 95 2.66 13.60 1.72
C VAL A 95 2.12 14.48 0.59
N ARG A 96 1.07 15.28 0.83
CA ARG A 96 0.55 16.25 -0.14
C ARG A 96 1.67 17.18 -0.64
N ASP A 97 2.44 17.77 0.27
CA ASP A 97 3.47 18.75 -0.06
C ASP A 97 4.64 18.09 -0.80
N VAL A 98 5.05 16.89 -0.43
CA VAL A 98 6.04 16.09 -1.18
C VAL A 98 5.56 15.81 -2.59
N THR A 99 4.30 15.39 -2.76
CA THR A 99 3.78 15.05 -4.09
C THR A 99 3.59 16.28 -5.00
N ARG A 100 3.37 17.46 -4.43
CA ARG A 100 3.36 18.72 -5.17
C ARG A 100 4.76 19.16 -5.60
N LYS A 101 5.77 18.79 -4.83
CA LYS A 101 7.18 19.16 -5.07
C LYS A 101 7.81 18.33 -6.20
N TYR A 102 7.45 17.05 -6.31
CA TYR A 102 8.10 16.13 -7.24
C TYR A 102 7.14 15.59 -8.29
N PRO A 103 7.39 15.87 -9.60
CA PRO A 103 6.60 15.30 -10.68
C PRO A 103 6.60 13.77 -10.68
N GLY A 104 5.46 13.17 -11.03
CA GLY A 104 5.29 11.72 -11.05
C GLY A 104 4.88 11.11 -9.70
N LEU A 105 4.88 11.89 -8.60
CA LEU A 105 4.31 11.46 -7.33
C LEU A 105 2.84 11.88 -7.23
N LEU A 106 1.99 10.96 -6.77
CA LEU A 106 0.56 11.16 -6.59
C LEU A 106 0.22 11.04 -5.09
N TYR A 107 -0.71 11.83 -4.63
CA TYR A 107 -1.08 11.89 -3.22
C TYR A 107 -2.06 10.79 -2.83
N GLY A 108 -1.63 9.85 -1.97
CA GLY A 108 -2.45 8.88 -1.26
C GLY A 108 -2.60 9.29 0.19
N ALA A 109 -3.81 9.62 0.63
CA ALA A 109 -4.07 10.00 2.03
C ALA A 109 -4.34 8.78 2.91
N SER A 110 -4.27 8.97 4.23
CA SER A 110 -4.69 7.97 5.21
C SER A 110 -5.54 8.65 6.28
N ILE A 111 -6.68 8.05 6.61
CA ILE A 111 -7.60 8.58 7.61
C ILE A 111 -8.19 7.41 8.37
N HIS A 112 -7.99 7.40 9.68
CA HIS A 112 -8.58 6.39 10.55
C HIS A 112 -10.10 6.62 10.66
N PRO A 113 -10.96 5.63 10.36
CA PRO A 113 -12.42 5.84 10.28
C PRO A 113 -13.07 6.16 11.63
N TYR A 114 -12.41 5.85 12.74
CA TYR A 114 -12.92 6.15 14.09
C TYR A 114 -12.63 7.56 14.57
N ARG A 115 -11.88 8.37 13.81
CA ARG A 115 -11.71 9.79 14.11
C ARG A 115 -13.05 10.49 14.13
N ARG A 116 -13.20 11.46 15.04
CA ARG A 116 -14.43 12.28 15.12
C ARG A 116 -14.65 13.15 13.88
N ASP A 117 -13.55 13.54 13.24
CA ASP A 117 -13.50 14.36 12.03
C ASP A 117 -13.23 13.56 10.75
N ALA A 118 -13.42 12.22 10.78
CA ALA A 118 -13.01 11.34 9.67
C ALA A 118 -13.58 11.77 8.31
N VAL A 119 -14.87 12.08 8.24
CA VAL A 119 -15.55 12.50 7.00
C VAL A 119 -15.08 13.88 6.57
N GLN A 120 -14.96 14.84 7.50
CA GLN A 120 -14.49 16.20 7.21
C GLN A 120 -13.03 16.17 6.70
N GLU A 121 -12.18 15.34 7.31
CA GLU A 121 -10.80 15.15 6.86
C GLU A 121 -10.76 14.49 5.46
N LEU A 122 -11.63 13.51 5.20
CA LEU A 122 -11.76 12.90 3.89
C LEU A 122 -12.12 13.93 2.81
N GLU A 123 -13.10 14.79 3.08
CA GLU A 123 -13.47 15.87 2.17
C GLU A 123 -12.31 16.85 1.96
N ARG A 124 -11.55 17.16 3.01
CA ARG A 124 -10.38 18.04 2.94
C ARG A 124 -9.31 17.46 2.04
N VAL A 125 -8.85 16.23 2.30
CA VAL A 125 -7.80 15.59 1.48
C VAL A 125 -8.28 15.36 0.05
N ALA A 126 -9.57 15.12 -0.12
CA ALA A 126 -10.21 15.04 -1.42
C ALA A 126 -10.06 16.34 -2.23
N ARG A 127 -10.34 17.50 -1.63
CA ARG A 127 -10.13 18.82 -2.26
C ARG A 127 -8.63 19.08 -2.52
N ASP A 128 -7.75 18.58 -1.66
CA ASP A 128 -6.29 18.70 -1.78
C ASP A 128 -5.68 17.81 -2.89
N GLY A 129 -6.48 16.91 -3.48
CA GLY A 129 -6.07 16.11 -4.63
C GLY A 129 -5.68 14.66 -4.29
N ALA A 130 -6.03 14.15 -3.10
CA ALA A 130 -5.82 12.73 -2.78
C ALA A 130 -6.51 11.83 -3.82
N VAL A 131 -5.77 10.86 -4.36
CA VAL A 131 -6.26 9.93 -5.40
C VAL A 131 -6.80 8.62 -4.84
N LEU A 132 -6.47 8.29 -3.60
CA LEU A 132 -6.98 7.14 -2.84
C LEU A 132 -6.81 7.38 -1.34
N ILE A 133 -7.50 6.56 -0.54
CA ILE A 133 -7.29 6.46 0.91
C ILE A 133 -6.60 5.13 1.24
N LYS A 134 -5.57 5.18 2.09
CA LYS A 134 -4.84 4.00 2.58
C LYS A 134 -5.27 3.65 3.99
N TRP A 135 -5.59 2.36 4.20
CA TRP A 135 -5.70 1.73 5.51
C TRP A 135 -4.71 0.59 5.68
N LEU A 136 -4.26 0.40 6.91
CA LEU A 136 -3.54 -0.80 7.36
C LEU A 136 -4.22 -1.33 8.64
N PRO A 137 -5.38 -2.02 8.48
CA PRO A 137 -6.26 -2.44 9.57
C PRO A 137 -5.55 -3.13 10.72
N ILE A 138 -4.70 -4.09 10.41
CA ILE A 138 -3.98 -4.91 11.39
C ILE A 138 -3.04 -4.11 12.32
N THR A 139 -2.51 -2.97 11.84
CA THR A 139 -1.60 -2.09 12.61
C THR A 139 -2.35 -0.89 13.21
N GLN A 140 -3.35 -0.36 12.50
CA GLN A 140 -4.13 0.79 12.94
C GLN A 140 -5.29 0.40 13.88
N ASP A 141 -5.52 -0.89 14.14
CA ASP A 141 -6.66 -1.41 14.90
C ASP A 141 -8.02 -0.98 14.32
N ILE A 142 -8.13 -1.02 13.00
CA ILE A 142 -9.36 -0.77 12.28
C ILE A 142 -10.04 -2.11 12.00
N ASP A 143 -11.26 -2.31 12.50
CA ASP A 143 -12.12 -3.39 12.02
C ASP A 143 -12.94 -2.86 10.82
N PRO A 144 -12.66 -3.32 9.59
CA PRO A 144 -13.39 -2.83 8.42
C PRO A 144 -14.87 -3.22 8.42
N SER A 145 -15.28 -4.19 9.23
CA SER A 145 -16.68 -4.59 9.38
C SER A 145 -17.45 -3.81 10.44
N ASP A 146 -16.77 -2.96 11.22
CA ASP A 146 -17.39 -2.16 12.27
C ASP A 146 -18.36 -1.12 11.67
N ALA A 147 -19.55 -1.03 12.27
CA ALA A 147 -20.57 -0.06 11.85
C ALA A 147 -20.11 1.41 11.90
N ARG A 148 -19.10 1.74 12.71
CA ARG A 148 -18.47 3.07 12.76
C ARG A 148 -17.79 3.46 11.46
N CYS A 149 -17.43 2.49 10.59
CA CYS A 149 -16.84 2.76 9.29
C CYS A 149 -17.89 3.18 8.24
N VAL A 150 -19.19 2.93 8.48
CA VAL A 150 -20.26 3.14 7.50
C VAL A 150 -20.30 4.58 6.96
N PRO A 151 -20.30 5.64 7.79
CA PRO A 151 -20.34 7.01 7.27
C PRO A 151 -19.11 7.36 6.41
N PHE A 152 -17.97 6.76 6.72
CA PHE A 152 -16.75 6.93 5.95
C PHE A 152 -16.82 6.22 4.60
N TYR A 153 -17.41 5.03 4.52
CA TYR A 153 -17.65 4.33 3.25
C TYR A 153 -18.62 5.06 2.34
N GLU A 154 -19.70 5.60 2.89
CA GLU A 154 -20.66 6.41 2.15
C GLU A 154 -19.98 7.65 1.53
N ALA A 155 -19.17 8.36 2.32
CA ALA A 155 -18.40 9.50 1.85
C ALA A 155 -17.35 9.13 0.77
N LEU A 156 -16.67 7.96 0.91
CA LEU A 156 -15.76 7.45 -0.12
C LEU A 156 -16.47 7.19 -1.45
N ALA A 157 -17.66 6.56 -1.38
CA ALA A 157 -18.46 6.26 -2.55
C ALA A 157 -18.93 7.53 -3.26
N ASP A 158 -19.46 8.52 -2.51
CA ASP A 158 -19.92 9.80 -3.02
C ASP A 158 -18.79 10.59 -3.70
N LEU A 159 -17.61 10.61 -3.07
CA LEU A 159 -16.42 11.27 -3.59
C LEU A 159 -15.70 10.46 -4.69
N LYS A 160 -16.11 9.21 -4.92
CA LYS A 160 -15.48 8.27 -5.86
C LYS A 160 -13.98 8.11 -5.61
N ILE A 161 -13.60 8.05 -4.34
CA ILE A 161 -12.20 7.85 -3.93
C ILE A 161 -12.01 6.37 -3.56
N PRO A 162 -11.11 5.63 -4.22
CA PRO A 162 -10.81 4.25 -3.88
C PRO A 162 -10.20 4.10 -2.49
N LEU A 163 -10.52 2.98 -1.82
CA LEU A 163 -9.89 2.53 -0.60
C LEU A 163 -8.82 1.48 -0.93
N LEU A 164 -7.56 1.79 -0.66
CA LEU A 164 -6.47 0.82 -0.64
C LEU A 164 -6.30 0.29 0.78
N SER A 165 -6.79 -0.90 1.04
CA SER A 165 -6.69 -1.53 2.36
C SER A 165 -5.66 -2.66 2.36
N HIS A 166 -4.76 -2.65 3.34
CA HIS A 166 -3.91 -3.81 3.62
C HIS A 166 -4.78 -5.02 3.95
N THR A 167 -4.43 -6.17 3.41
CA THR A 167 -5.08 -7.45 3.68
C THR A 167 -4.04 -8.56 3.86
N GLY A 168 -4.37 -9.53 4.70
CA GLY A 168 -3.40 -10.53 5.13
C GLY A 168 -2.52 -10.03 6.29
N TRP A 169 -1.42 -10.74 6.52
CA TRP A 169 -0.54 -10.46 7.66
C TRP A 169 0.49 -9.37 7.36
N GLU A 170 0.90 -8.65 8.43
CA GLU A 170 1.94 -7.63 8.44
C GLU A 170 3.08 -8.02 9.39
N ARG A 171 4.32 -7.76 8.99
CA ARG A 171 5.52 -8.07 9.78
C ARG A 171 6.53 -6.92 9.85
N THR A 172 6.34 -5.91 9.02
CA THR A 172 7.23 -4.73 9.01
C THR A 172 6.87 -3.78 10.14
N LEU A 173 5.55 -3.65 10.41
CA LEU A 173 5.01 -2.82 11.47
C LEU A 173 4.41 -3.69 12.59
N PRO A 174 4.39 -3.19 13.84
CA PRO A 174 3.73 -3.88 14.95
C PRO A 174 2.24 -4.15 14.67
N THR A 175 1.80 -5.35 15.00
CA THR A 175 0.40 -5.76 14.87
C THR A 175 -0.39 -5.32 16.11
N ALA A 176 -1.41 -4.51 15.92
CA ALA A 176 -2.35 -4.13 16.97
C ALA A 176 -3.50 -5.13 17.09
N ASN A 177 -4.01 -5.63 15.94
CA ASN A 177 -5.15 -6.55 15.91
C ASN A 177 -5.02 -7.54 14.74
N ALA A 178 -4.64 -8.79 15.04
CA ALA A 178 -4.47 -9.84 14.04
C ALA A 178 -5.78 -10.35 13.43
N HIS A 179 -6.92 -10.15 14.10
CA HIS A 179 -8.22 -10.67 13.65
C HIS A 179 -8.77 -9.94 12.43
N VAL A 180 -8.27 -8.76 12.13
CA VAL A 180 -8.75 -7.92 11.01
C VAL A 180 -7.95 -8.11 9.72
N ALA A 181 -7.21 -9.21 9.60
CA ALA A 181 -6.40 -9.53 8.42
C ALA A 181 -7.21 -10.04 7.21
N ASP A 182 -8.44 -10.55 7.43
CA ASP A 182 -9.25 -11.15 6.37
C ASP A 182 -9.87 -10.06 5.47
N PRO A 183 -9.62 -10.09 4.15
CA PRO A 183 -10.26 -9.19 3.19
C PRO A 183 -11.79 -9.24 3.24
N ALA A 184 -12.41 -10.35 3.67
CA ALA A 184 -13.86 -10.45 3.78
C ALA A 184 -14.50 -9.38 4.69
N LEU A 185 -13.75 -8.82 5.63
CA LEU A 185 -14.20 -7.73 6.49
C LEU A 185 -14.46 -6.42 5.72
N LEU A 186 -13.97 -6.30 4.48
CA LEU A 186 -14.22 -5.14 3.60
C LEU A 186 -15.56 -5.23 2.84
N THR A 187 -16.35 -6.29 3.03
CA THR A 187 -17.68 -6.44 2.42
C THR A 187 -18.57 -5.21 2.62
N PRO A 188 -18.68 -4.59 3.82
CA PRO A 188 -19.51 -3.40 4.00
C PRO A 188 -19.11 -2.19 3.16
N ALA A 189 -17.82 -2.06 2.80
CA ALA A 189 -17.36 -1.02 1.88
C ALA A 189 -17.82 -1.31 0.44
N LEU A 190 -17.69 -2.56 0.01
CA LEU A 190 -18.12 -3.01 -1.32
C LEU A 190 -19.65 -2.88 -1.49
N GLU A 191 -20.45 -3.27 -0.50
CA GLU A 191 -21.92 -3.11 -0.50
C GLU A 191 -22.37 -1.66 -0.69
N ARG A 192 -21.52 -0.70 -0.33
CA ARG A 192 -21.78 0.75 -0.49
C ARG A 192 -21.18 1.34 -1.76
N GLY A 193 -20.67 0.49 -2.66
CA GLY A 193 -20.14 0.93 -3.95
C GLY A 193 -18.74 1.54 -3.89
N VAL A 194 -18.02 1.40 -2.77
CA VAL A 194 -16.62 1.84 -2.67
C VAL A 194 -15.75 0.97 -3.57
N THR A 195 -14.95 1.57 -4.44
CA THR A 195 -13.88 0.85 -5.13
C THR A 195 -12.82 0.46 -4.11
N VAL A 196 -12.63 -0.84 -3.87
CA VAL A 196 -11.67 -1.36 -2.91
C VAL A 196 -10.50 -2.03 -3.64
N ILE A 197 -9.28 -1.64 -3.26
CA ILE A 197 -8.04 -2.29 -3.69
C ILE A 197 -7.47 -3.03 -2.47
N MET A 198 -7.47 -4.36 -2.51
CA MET A 198 -6.98 -5.22 -1.43
C MET A 198 -5.47 -5.44 -1.62
N ALA A 199 -4.66 -4.76 -0.80
CA ALA A 199 -3.23 -4.87 -0.89
C ALA A 199 -2.75 -6.30 -0.62
N HIS A 200 -1.77 -6.75 -1.40
CA HIS A 200 -1.16 -8.08 -1.30
C HIS A 200 -2.12 -9.25 -1.52
N CYS A 201 -3.37 -9.00 -1.99
CA CYS A 201 -4.36 -10.04 -2.29
C CYS A 201 -4.60 -11.03 -1.13
N GLY A 202 -4.60 -10.59 0.12
CA GLY A 202 -4.80 -11.45 1.29
C GLY A 202 -3.70 -12.47 1.56
N THR A 203 -2.50 -12.30 0.99
CA THR A 203 -1.39 -13.23 1.21
C THR A 203 -0.84 -13.15 2.63
N LYS A 204 -0.41 -14.28 3.19
CA LYS A 204 0.33 -14.33 4.44
C LYS A 204 1.77 -13.83 4.25
N SER A 205 2.36 -13.28 5.30
CA SER A 205 3.74 -12.80 5.32
C SER A 205 4.74 -13.87 5.73
N PHE A 206 4.32 -14.88 6.51
CA PHE A 206 5.22 -15.91 7.05
C PHE A 206 4.53 -17.27 7.21
N TYR A 207 5.33 -18.31 7.51
CA TYR A 207 4.83 -19.65 7.80
C TYR A 207 4.00 -19.66 9.09
N GLY A 208 2.92 -20.43 9.13
CA GLY A 208 2.03 -20.54 10.30
C GLY A 208 0.93 -19.48 10.40
N GLU A 209 0.95 -18.45 9.56
CA GLU A 209 -0.11 -17.45 9.47
C GLU A 209 -1.27 -17.94 8.60
N SER A 210 -2.47 -17.42 8.86
CA SER A 210 -3.64 -17.66 8.02
C SER A 210 -3.44 -17.05 6.63
N CYS A 211 -3.87 -17.76 5.61
CA CYS A 211 -3.81 -17.31 4.22
C CYS A 211 -5.22 -16.93 3.77
N HIS A 212 -5.42 -15.69 3.43
CA HIS A 212 -6.71 -15.14 3.03
C HIS A 212 -6.86 -14.92 1.51
N VAL A 213 -5.97 -15.51 0.69
CA VAL A 213 -6.04 -15.42 -0.78
C VAL A 213 -7.38 -15.93 -1.32
N ASP A 214 -7.96 -16.99 -0.71
CA ASP A 214 -9.27 -17.51 -1.11
C ASP A 214 -10.40 -16.51 -0.87
N SER A 215 -10.37 -15.78 0.26
CA SER A 215 -11.32 -14.70 0.53
C SER A 215 -11.20 -13.61 -0.52
N PHE A 216 -9.97 -13.13 -0.82
CA PHE A 216 -9.76 -12.15 -1.88
C PHE A 216 -10.27 -12.64 -3.25
N MET A 217 -9.89 -13.86 -3.68
CA MET A 217 -10.28 -14.40 -4.99
C MET A 217 -11.80 -14.53 -5.13
N ARG A 218 -12.50 -14.94 -4.06
CA ARG A 218 -13.96 -14.98 -4.04
C ARG A 218 -14.55 -13.59 -4.23
N MET A 219 -14.10 -12.61 -3.44
CA MET A 219 -14.60 -11.23 -3.50
C MET A 219 -14.30 -10.56 -4.84
N ALA A 220 -13.12 -10.82 -5.44
CA ALA A 220 -12.77 -10.31 -6.76
C ALA A 220 -13.67 -10.84 -7.88
N ARG A 221 -14.21 -12.05 -7.73
CA ARG A 221 -15.20 -12.60 -8.68
C ARG A 221 -16.61 -12.08 -8.44
N GLU A 222 -16.97 -11.84 -7.18
CA GLU A 222 -18.30 -11.45 -6.74
C GLU A 222 -18.57 -9.95 -6.97
N TRP A 223 -17.56 -9.10 -6.77
CA TRP A 223 -17.72 -7.65 -6.80
C TRP A 223 -16.98 -6.99 -7.96
N GLU A 224 -17.72 -6.24 -8.80
CA GLU A 224 -17.14 -5.56 -9.95
C GLU A 224 -16.03 -4.56 -9.58
N HIS A 225 -16.21 -3.84 -8.47
CA HIS A 225 -15.31 -2.80 -7.98
C HIS A 225 -14.32 -3.27 -6.90
N CYS A 226 -14.13 -4.59 -6.77
CA CYS A 226 -13.10 -5.22 -5.96
C CYS A 226 -11.86 -5.52 -6.80
N TYR A 227 -10.71 -5.03 -6.37
CA TYR A 227 -9.42 -5.20 -7.01
C TYR A 227 -8.38 -5.70 -5.99
N GLY A 228 -7.27 -6.27 -6.48
CA GLY A 228 -6.12 -6.61 -5.63
C GLY A 228 -4.86 -5.99 -6.16
N ASP A 229 -4.02 -5.41 -5.31
CA ASP A 229 -2.70 -5.00 -5.76
C ASP A 229 -1.68 -6.14 -5.64
N THR A 230 -0.66 -6.06 -6.47
CA THR A 230 0.41 -7.06 -6.53
C THR A 230 1.64 -6.64 -5.73
N SER A 231 1.49 -5.69 -4.82
CA SER A 231 2.57 -5.18 -3.97
C SER A 231 3.09 -6.29 -3.05
N ALA A 232 4.39 -6.27 -2.78
CA ALA A 232 5.13 -7.25 -1.99
C ALA A 232 5.02 -8.73 -2.42
N LEU A 233 4.28 -9.09 -3.49
CA LEU A 233 4.18 -10.48 -3.94
C LEU A 233 5.50 -11.05 -4.48
N ASN A 234 6.49 -10.19 -4.71
CA ASN A 234 7.86 -10.58 -5.04
C ASN A 234 8.75 -10.83 -3.81
N LEU A 235 8.18 -10.82 -2.59
CA LEU A 235 8.85 -11.38 -1.42
C LEU A 235 8.78 -12.91 -1.46
N PRO A 236 9.86 -13.63 -1.09
CA PRO A 236 9.88 -15.09 -1.06
C PRO A 236 8.71 -15.69 -0.27
N THR A 237 8.36 -15.05 0.84
CA THR A 237 7.28 -15.48 1.74
C THR A 237 5.87 -15.25 1.19
N ARG A 238 5.69 -14.34 0.21
CA ARG A 238 4.41 -14.04 -0.44
C ARG A 238 4.31 -14.59 -1.87
N SER A 239 5.44 -14.94 -2.51
CA SER A 239 5.50 -15.33 -3.92
C SER A 239 4.72 -16.60 -4.29
N TYR A 240 4.30 -17.40 -3.30
CA TYR A 240 3.40 -18.54 -3.51
C TYR A 240 2.03 -18.10 -4.08
N GLY A 241 1.59 -16.88 -3.76
CA GLY A 241 0.32 -16.31 -4.24
C GLY A 241 0.26 -16.18 -5.76
N TRP A 242 1.40 -15.95 -6.43
CA TRP A 242 1.44 -15.75 -7.88
C TRP A 242 0.77 -16.88 -8.68
N ARG A 243 0.97 -18.12 -8.26
CA ARG A 243 0.37 -19.26 -8.98
C ARG A 243 -1.15 -19.12 -9.03
N ARG A 244 -1.79 -18.91 -7.90
CA ARG A 244 -3.24 -18.88 -7.78
C ARG A 244 -3.85 -17.67 -8.48
N LEU A 245 -3.21 -16.51 -8.33
CA LEU A 245 -3.69 -15.25 -8.90
C LEU A 245 -3.58 -15.18 -10.42
N LEU A 246 -2.57 -15.87 -11.01
CA LEU A 246 -2.34 -15.84 -12.45
C LEU A 246 -3.06 -16.96 -13.21
N GLU A 247 -3.41 -18.07 -12.55
CA GLU A 247 -4.13 -19.19 -13.14
C GLU A 247 -5.65 -18.94 -13.24
N ASP A 248 -6.16 -17.86 -12.66
CA ASP A 248 -7.56 -17.46 -12.67
C ASP A 248 -7.74 -16.18 -13.49
N ASP A 249 -8.35 -16.28 -14.65
CA ASP A 249 -8.48 -15.16 -15.58
C ASP A 249 -9.32 -14.01 -15.00
N VAL A 250 -10.41 -14.31 -14.29
CA VAL A 250 -11.27 -13.29 -13.66
C VAL A 250 -10.50 -12.52 -12.61
N VAL A 251 -9.76 -13.23 -11.74
CA VAL A 251 -8.94 -12.62 -10.70
C VAL A 251 -7.78 -11.83 -11.31
N ARG A 252 -7.11 -12.38 -12.34
CA ARG A 252 -6.02 -11.69 -13.03
C ARG A 252 -6.46 -10.36 -13.61
N ASP A 253 -7.70 -10.29 -14.13
CA ASP A 253 -8.28 -9.05 -14.66
C ASP A 253 -8.71 -8.04 -13.57
N LYS A 254 -8.62 -8.42 -12.29
CA LYS A 254 -8.81 -7.56 -11.12
C LYS A 254 -7.51 -7.11 -10.48
N LEU A 255 -6.35 -7.57 -10.98
CA LEU A 255 -5.06 -7.17 -10.41
C LEU A 255 -4.65 -5.78 -10.89
N VAL A 256 -4.05 -4.99 -10.00
CA VAL A 256 -3.44 -3.69 -10.27
C VAL A 256 -1.97 -3.67 -9.83
N HIS A 257 -1.18 -2.80 -10.45
CA HIS A 257 0.23 -2.67 -10.13
C HIS A 257 0.44 -1.86 -8.85
N GLY A 258 1.19 -2.43 -7.89
CA GLY A 258 1.76 -1.81 -6.72
C GLY A 258 3.08 -2.52 -6.37
N SER A 259 4.13 -1.82 -5.98
CA SER A 259 5.44 -2.41 -5.64
C SER A 259 5.62 -2.68 -4.16
N ASP A 260 4.99 -1.87 -3.31
CA ASP A 260 5.28 -1.77 -1.88
C ASP A 260 6.69 -1.20 -1.61
N TRP A 261 7.21 -0.36 -2.53
CA TRP A 261 8.49 0.28 -2.28
C TRP A 261 8.49 1.01 -0.91
N PRO A 262 9.49 0.82 -0.05
CA PRO A 262 10.83 0.30 -0.31
C PRO A 262 11.05 -1.19 0.01
N ILE A 263 10.07 -2.03 -0.11
CA ILE A 263 10.25 -3.48 0.06
C ILE A 263 11.12 -4.05 -1.08
N LEU A 264 12.10 -4.89 -0.71
CA LEU A 264 13.03 -5.50 -1.67
C LEU A 264 12.34 -6.55 -2.55
N PRO A 265 12.18 -6.33 -3.86
CA PRO A 265 11.60 -7.33 -4.76
C PRO A 265 12.65 -8.39 -5.12
N LEU A 266 12.34 -9.65 -4.82
CA LEU A 266 13.17 -10.80 -5.19
C LEU A 266 12.45 -11.62 -6.28
N PRO A 267 13.13 -11.91 -7.41
CA PRO A 267 12.53 -12.71 -8.47
C PRO A 267 12.17 -14.13 -7.98
N PRO A 268 10.94 -14.62 -8.21
CA PRO A 268 10.54 -15.97 -7.81
C PRO A 268 11.22 -17.03 -8.70
N LEU A 269 12.32 -17.60 -8.23
CA LEU A 269 13.20 -18.54 -8.96
C LEU A 269 12.45 -19.65 -9.68
N ARG A 270 11.43 -20.23 -9.04
CA ARG A 270 10.63 -21.33 -9.61
C ARG A 270 9.85 -20.92 -10.86
N ARG A 271 9.63 -19.60 -11.08
CA ARG A 271 8.85 -19.09 -12.21
C ARG A 271 9.71 -18.45 -13.29
N VAL A 272 10.77 -17.75 -12.90
CA VAL A 272 11.62 -17.02 -13.85
C VAL A 272 12.90 -17.77 -14.21
N GLY A 273 13.21 -18.88 -13.53
CA GLY A 273 14.44 -19.63 -13.68
C GLY A 273 15.66 -18.90 -13.11
N LEU A 274 16.79 -19.61 -12.95
CA LEU A 274 18.00 -19.04 -12.35
C LEU A 274 18.61 -17.92 -13.19
N THR A 275 18.75 -18.12 -14.50
CA THR A 275 19.29 -17.11 -15.43
C THR A 275 18.42 -15.87 -15.50
N GLY A 276 17.09 -16.05 -15.54
CA GLY A 276 16.13 -14.94 -15.48
C GLY A 276 16.21 -14.17 -14.16
N ALA A 277 16.32 -14.86 -13.03
CA ALA A 277 16.44 -14.22 -11.72
C ALA A 277 17.77 -13.42 -11.61
N LEU A 278 18.88 -13.99 -12.06
CA LEU A 278 20.17 -13.29 -12.04
C LEU A 278 20.18 -12.04 -12.94
N ALA A 279 19.49 -12.09 -14.09
CA ALA A 279 19.34 -10.92 -14.95
C ALA A 279 18.51 -9.81 -14.27
N LEU A 280 17.40 -10.18 -13.63
CA LEU A 280 16.54 -9.23 -12.90
C LEU A 280 17.22 -8.63 -11.67
N LEU A 281 18.06 -9.38 -10.95
CA LEU A 281 18.81 -8.89 -9.80
C LEU A 281 19.89 -7.84 -10.14
N ARG A 282 20.28 -7.73 -11.42
CA ARG A 282 21.20 -6.67 -11.88
C ARG A 282 20.53 -5.29 -11.90
N GLU A 283 19.20 -5.23 -12.04
CA GLU A 283 18.49 -3.97 -11.94
C GLU A 283 18.55 -3.45 -10.50
N LYS A 284 19.10 -2.26 -10.30
CA LYS A 284 19.32 -1.67 -8.97
C LYS A 284 18.12 -0.86 -8.48
N ASN A 285 17.32 -0.32 -9.40
CA ASN A 285 16.08 0.35 -9.07
C ASN A 285 15.02 -0.68 -8.70
N TRP A 286 14.62 -0.73 -7.43
CA TRP A 286 13.72 -1.77 -6.92
C TRP A 286 12.31 -1.68 -7.48
N MET A 287 11.81 -0.47 -7.74
CA MET A 287 10.50 -0.29 -8.37
C MET A 287 10.50 -0.82 -9.81
N LYS A 288 11.53 -0.50 -10.58
CA LYS A 288 11.73 -1.04 -11.93
C LYS A 288 11.93 -2.56 -11.91
N ARG A 289 12.74 -3.07 -10.97
CA ARG A 289 12.93 -4.53 -10.82
C ARG A 289 11.61 -5.23 -10.55
N ASP A 290 10.78 -4.69 -9.66
CA ASP A 290 9.46 -5.24 -9.36
C ASP A 290 8.58 -5.31 -10.62
N ALA A 291 8.55 -4.24 -11.41
CA ALA A 291 7.84 -4.21 -12.67
C ALA A 291 8.37 -5.24 -13.68
N LEU A 292 9.70 -5.34 -13.84
CA LEU A 292 10.32 -6.32 -14.75
C LEU A 292 10.04 -7.77 -14.33
N VAL A 293 10.01 -8.06 -13.01
CA VAL A 293 9.60 -9.38 -12.51
C VAL A 293 8.16 -9.68 -12.96
N LYS A 294 7.25 -8.74 -12.79
CA LYS A 294 5.84 -8.87 -13.14
C LYS A 294 5.61 -9.06 -14.65
N GLN A 295 6.35 -8.33 -15.48
CA GLN A 295 6.38 -8.56 -16.94
C GLN A 295 6.85 -9.99 -17.26
N ARG A 296 7.91 -10.46 -16.60
CA ARG A 296 8.40 -11.83 -16.78
C ARG A 296 7.43 -12.91 -16.33
N LEU A 297 6.52 -12.57 -15.40
CA LEU A 297 5.43 -13.43 -14.96
C LEU A 297 4.22 -13.43 -15.90
N GLY A 298 4.24 -12.65 -16.99
CA GLY A 298 3.17 -12.56 -17.99
C GLY A 298 2.09 -11.53 -17.68
N LEU A 299 2.35 -10.58 -16.77
CA LEU A 299 1.44 -9.47 -16.55
C LEU A 299 1.65 -8.42 -17.64
N GLU A 300 0.62 -8.20 -18.45
CA GLU A 300 0.67 -7.35 -19.65
C GLU A 300 -0.65 -6.59 -19.89
N GLY A 301 -0.70 -5.79 -20.93
CA GLY A 301 -1.91 -5.10 -21.39
C GLY A 301 -2.53 -4.19 -20.33
N GLU A 302 -3.81 -4.39 -20.04
CA GLU A 302 -4.61 -3.56 -19.14
C GLU A 302 -4.14 -3.57 -17.70
N TYR A 303 -3.49 -4.64 -17.24
CA TYR A 303 -2.90 -4.71 -15.91
C TYR A 303 -2.07 -3.45 -15.58
N TRP A 304 -1.22 -3.01 -16.51
CA TRP A 304 -0.33 -1.88 -16.30
C TRP A 304 -1.04 -0.52 -16.20
N THR A 305 -2.18 -0.38 -16.85
CA THR A 305 -2.91 0.90 -16.91
C THR A 305 -4.11 0.94 -15.98
N ARG A 306 -4.52 -0.19 -15.40
CA ARG A 306 -5.75 -0.31 -14.59
C ARG A 306 -5.69 0.57 -13.35
N ALA A 307 -4.59 0.56 -12.57
CA ALA A 307 -4.43 1.45 -11.44
C ALA A 307 -4.62 2.92 -11.85
N GLY A 308 -3.95 3.36 -12.93
CA GLY A 308 -4.09 4.72 -13.43
C GLY A 308 -5.51 5.10 -13.89
N ARG A 309 -6.35 4.13 -14.29
CA ARG A 309 -7.77 4.36 -14.60
C ARG A 309 -8.61 4.51 -13.34
N LEU A 310 -8.40 3.63 -12.35
CA LEU A 310 -9.15 3.65 -11.08
C LEU A 310 -8.90 4.92 -10.26
N LEU A 311 -7.69 5.47 -10.35
CA LEU A 311 -7.25 6.63 -9.57
C LEU A 311 -7.54 7.98 -10.25
N ARG A 312 -8.05 7.97 -11.48
CA ARG A 312 -8.44 9.22 -12.16
C ARG A 312 -9.77 9.73 -11.59
N ARG A 313 -9.73 10.91 -11.02
CA ARG A 313 -10.98 11.68 -10.81
C ARG A 313 -11.51 12.13 -12.17
N LYS A 314 -12.81 11.88 -12.42
CA LYS A 314 -13.54 12.46 -13.55
C LYS A 314 -13.84 13.93 -13.26
#